data_8c5c4865b28fa31e411accd3a2f00a42
#
_entry.id   8c5c4865b28fa31e411accd3a2f00a42
#
_cell.length_a   1.000
_cell.length_b   1.000
_cell.length_c   1.000
_cell.angle_alpha   90.00
_cell.angle_beta   90.00
_cell.angle_gamma   90.00
#
_symmetry.space_group_name_H-M   'P 1'
#
loop_
_entity.id
_entity.type
_entity.pdbx_description
1 polymer ?
#
loop_
_entity_poly.entity_id
_entity_poly.type
_entity_poly.pdbx_seq_one_letter_code
_entity_poly.pdbx_strand_id
1 'polypeptide(L)'
;MRVVFMGTPDFSVGTLRELAKAGHEIVGVISQPDKPKGRGKNLQPTPVKEAAMELGLPVYQPKKVRDPEFIQVMKELNPDVIVVVAFGQIIPKEILHMPKYGCINVHASLLPAYRGAAPIQWAVINGDKESGVTIMRMDEGVDTGDMINKVIVPLNEKETGGSLFDRLSESGAKLLVETLPMLEDGSAVFEKQPEESTTPYAAMISKKMGELDWAKSATELERLIRGLNPWPSAFSHLNGKTLKIWEASVEEENGEKKAPGTVLQADAKGFRIQTGEGILKIDTLQLEGKKRMDAQAFLRGYTVEEGT
;
A
#
# COMPACT_ATOMS: atom_id res chain seq x y z
N MET A 1 -1.40 23.35 -16.85
CA MET A 1 -0.37 22.49 -17.50
C MET A 1 -1.03 21.36 -18.26
N ARG A 2 -0.36 20.90 -19.31
CA ARG A 2 -0.68 19.64 -20.02
C ARG A 2 -0.08 18.48 -19.20
N VAL A 3 -0.93 17.60 -18.72
CA VAL A 3 -0.55 16.50 -17.82
C VAL A 3 -0.79 15.16 -18.48
N VAL A 4 0.21 14.28 -18.46
CA VAL A 4 0.02 12.84 -18.63
C VAL A 4 0.00 12.22 -17.25
N PHE A 5 -1.01 11.39 -16.98
CA PHE A 5 -1.13 10.66 -15.71
C PHE A 5 -0.80 9.17 -15.93
N MET A 6 0.06 8.63 -15.11
CA MET A 6 0.40 7.21 -15.11
C MET A 6 0.05 6.57 -13.76
N GLY A 7 -0.87 5.62 -13.77
CA GLY A 7 -1.30 4.94 -12.55
C GLY A 7 -2.15 3.71 -12.85
N THR A 8 -2.29 2.84 -11.88
CA THR A 8 -3.00 1.57 -12.08
C THR A 8 -4.00 1.25 -10.96
N PRO A 9 -3.62 1.12 -9.66
CA PRO A 9 -4.51 0.67 -8.61
C PRO A 9 -5.40 1.79 -8.04
N ASP A 10 -6.26 1.42 -7.12
CA ASP A 10 -7.15 2.34 -6.39
C ASP A 10 -6.41 3.51 -5.74
N PHE A 11 -5.19 3.29 -5.25
CA PHE A 11 -4.36 4.35 -4.65
C PHE A 11 -4.18 5.56 -5.58
N SER A 12 -4.11 5.33 -6.87
CA SER A 12 -3.88 6.34 -7.89
C SER A 12 -5.12 7.13 -8.30
N VAL A 13 -6.32 6.59 -8.05
CA VAL A 13 -7.60 7.15 -8.53
C VAL A 13 -7.89 8.53 -7.93
N GLY A 14 -7.66 8.69 -6.62
CA GLY A 14 -7.87 9.96 -5.95
C GLY A 14 -7.04 11.09 -6.55
N THR A 15 -5.79 10.82 -6.87
CA THR A 15 -4.88 11.79 -7.52
C THR A 15 -5.38 12.18 -8.91
N LEU A 16 -5.81 11.22 -9.72
CA LEU A 16 -6.36 11.51 -11.05
C LEU A 16 -7.60 12.43 -10.97
N ARG A 17 -8.51 12.14 -10.04
CA ARG A 17 -9.72 12.93 -9.82
C ARG A 17 -9.41 14.36 -9.35
N GLU A 18 -8.48 14.51 -8.42
CA GLU A 18 -8.09 15.85 -7.92
C GLU A 18 -7.36 16.66 -9.00
N LEU A 19 -6.53 16.04 -9.84
CA LEU A 19 -5.93 16.71 -11.00
C LEU A 19 -6.98 17.23 -11.98
N ALA A 20 -8.01 16.44 -12.27
CA ALA A 20 -9.10 16.84 -13.16
C ALA A 20 -9.91 18.01 -12.56
N LYS A 21 -10.20 17.97 -11.26
CA LYS A 21 -10.89 19.08 -10.55
C LYS A 21 -10.06 20.36 -10.51
N ALA A 22 -8.74 20.25 -10.42
CA ALA A 22 -7.84 21.40 -10.40
C ALA A 22 -7.73 22.14 -11.75
N GLY A 23 -8.38 21.63 -12.80
CA GLY A 23 -8.44 22.28 -14.10
C GLY A 23 -7.21 22.05 -14.97
N HIS A 24 -6.37 21.08 -14.65
CA HIS A 24 -5.27 20.68 -15.54
C HIS A 24 -5.80 19.98 -16.79
N GLU A 25 -5.17 20.22 -17.94
CA GLU A 25 -5.47 19.51 -19.17
C GLU A 25 -4.81 18.12 -19.14
N ILE A 26 -5.57 17.09 -18.78
CA ILE A 26 -5.10 15.71 -18.77
C ILE A 26 -5.18 15.16 -20.20
N VAL A 27 -4.03 15.15 -20.88
CA VAL A 27 -3.94 14.78 -22.30
C VAL A 27 -3.85 13.28 -22.53
N GLY A 28 -3.56 12.52 -21.51
CA GLY A 28 -3.53 11.06 -21.56
C GLY A 28 -3.43 10.44 -20.18
N VAL A 29 -4.12 9.32 -20.02
CA VAL A 29 -4.06 8.46 -18.82
C VAL A 29 -3.46 7.13 -19.22
N ILE A 30 -2.32 6.79 -18.65
CA ILE A 30 -1.59 5.57 -18.94
C ILE A 30 -1.80 4.60 -17.77
N SER A 31 -2.28 3.42 -18.06
CA SER A 31 -2.52 2.38 -17.06
C SER A 31 -2.02 1.02 -17.56
N GLN A 32 -1.80 0.10 -16.64
CA GLN A 32 -1.49 -1.28 -16.99
C GLN A 32 -2.62 -1.90 -17.82
N PRO A 33 -2.32 -2.87 -18.70
CA PRO A 33 -3.36 -3.64 -19.40
C PRO A 33 -4.36 -4.28 -18.44
N ASP A 34 -5.59 -4.44 -18.90
CA ASP A 34 -6.62 -5.16 -18.18
C ASP A 34 -6.15 -6.57 -17.83
N LYS A 35 -6.49 -7.04 -16.64
CA LYS A 35 -6.08 -8.38 -16.15
C LYS A 35 -7.30 -9.23 -15.82
N PRO A 36 -7.20 -10.56 -16.01
CA PRO A 36 -8.22 -11.47 -15.53
C PRO A 36 -8.37 -11.36 -14.00
N LYS A 37 -9.59 -11.18 -13.51
CA LYS A 37 -9.88 -11.11 -12.08
C LYS A 37 -11.05 -12.06 -11.73
N GLY A 38 -10.96 -12.66 -10.52
CA GLY A 38 -11.97 -13.57 -10.01
C GLY A 38 -11.95 -14.96 -10.64
N ARG A 39 -12.90 -15.81 -10.20
CA ARG A 39 -13.01 -17.23 -10.63
C ARG A 39 -13.36 -17.39 -12.11
N GLY A 40 -14.03 -16.42 -12.73
CA GLY A 40 -14.44 -16.44 -14.14
C GLY A 40 -13.35 -15.98 -15.11
N LYS A 41 -12.17 -15.53 -14.65
CA LYS A 41 -11.07 -15.00 -15.48
C LYS A 41 -11.48 -13.94 -16.51
N ASN A 42 -12.58 -13.24 -16.31
CA ASN A 42 -12.99 -12.13 -17.16
C ASN A 42 -11.99 -10.97 -17.00
N LEU A 43 -11.61 -10.37 -18.12
CA LEU A 43 -10.78 -9.17 -18.14
C LEU A 43 -11.53 -8.03 -17.43
N GLN A 44 -10.88 -7.43 -16.45
CA GLN A 44 -11.42 -6.27 -15.76
C GLN A 44 -10.51 -5.07 -15.98
N PRO A 45 -11.09 -3.88 -16.21
CA PRO A 45 -10.34 -2.65 -16.32
C PRO A 45 -9.62 -2.35 -15.00
N THR A 46 -8.51 -1.64 -15.10
CA THR A 46 -7.83 -1.13 -13.91
C THR A 46 -8.68 -0.03 -13.25
N PRO A 47 -8.58 0.17 -11.93
CA PRO A 47 -9.29 1.27 -11.25
C PRO A 47 -9.04 2.64 -11.89
N VAL A 48 -7.81 2.92 -12.31
CA VAL A 48 -7.46 4.17 -13.00
C VAL A 48 -8.15 4.27 -14.36
N LYS A 49 -8.21 3.18 -15.14
CA LYS A 49 -8.96 3.17 -16.41
C LYS A 49 -10.43 3.47 -16.21
N GLU A 50 -11.07 2.85 -15.22
CA GLU A 50 -12.48 3.11 -14.91
C GLU A 50 -12.71 4.59 -14.59
N ALA A 51 -11.90 5.15 -13.71
CA ALA A 51 -11.99 6.57 -13.34
C ALA A 51 -11.73 7.50 -14.54
N ALA A 52 -10.77 7.20 -15.38
CA ALA A 52 -10.48 7.97 -16.58
C ALA A 52 -11.65 7.94 -17.58
N MET A 53 -12.30 6.80 -17.76
CA MET A 53 -13.48 6.65 -18.61
C MET A 53 -14.67 7.46 -18.08
N GLU A 54 -14.91 7.43 -16.78
CA GLU A 54 -15.95 8.27 -16.14
C GLU A 54 -15.70 9.76 -16.34
N LEU A 55 -14.43 10.19 -16.37
CA LEU A 55 -14.02 11.56 -16.59
C LEU A 55 -13.93 11.95 -18.08
N GLY A 56 -14.17 11.00 -18.99
CA GLY A 56 -14.06 11.24 -20.44
C GLY A 56 -12.64 11.48 -20.92
N LEU A 57 -11.64 10.95 -20.24
CA LEU A 57 -10.22 11.13 -20.54
C LEU A 57 -9.68 10.02 -21.46
N PRO A 58 -8.73 10.32 -22.36
CA PRO A 58 -8.12 9.32 -23.23
C PRO A 58 -7.24 8.35 -22.42
N VAL A 59 -7.41 7.05 -22.65
CA VAL A 59 -6.71 5.97 -21.94
C VAL A 59 -5.80 5.21 -22.87
N TYR A 60 -4.58 4.95 -22.42
CA TYR A 60 -3.57 4.15 -23.13
C TYR A 60 -3.10 3.02 -22.20
N GLN A 61 -3.01 1.80 -22.73
CA GLN A 61 -2.62 0.61 -21.97
C GLN A 61 -1.48 -0.16 -22.67
N PRO A 62 -0.29 0.44 -22.78
CA PRO A 62 0.84 -0.22 -23.43
C PRO A 62 1.29 -1.44 -22.62
N LYS A 63 1.65 -2.52 -23.30
CA LYS A 63 2.27 -3.68 -22.64
C LYS A 63 3.60 -3.30 -22.00
N LYS A 64 4.37 -2.46 -22.69
CA LYS A 64 5.66 -1.92 -22.20
C LYS A 64 5.76 -0.45 -22.61
N VAL A 65 5.88 0.45 -21.63
CA VAL A 65 6.04 1.88 -21.89
C VAL A 65 7.35 2.23 -22.63
N ARG A 66 8.33 1.34 -22.58
CA ARG A 66 9.62 1.49 -23.26
C ARG A 66 9.59 1.15 -24.75
N ASP A 67 8.47 0.63 -25.26
CA ASP A 67 8.36 0.31 -26.68
C ASP A 67 8.42 1.61 -27.53
N PRO A 68 9.21 1.63 -28.63
CA PRO A 68 9.42 2.85 -29.42
C PRO A 68 8.13 3.46 -29.94
N GLU A 69 7.15 2.65 -30.30
CA GLU A 69 5.82 3.09 -30.75
C GLU A 69 5.11 3.88 -29.66
N PHE A 70 5.18 3.43 -28.42
CA PHE A 70 4.55 4.13 -27.30
C PHE A 70 5.32 5.40 -26.91
N ILE A 71 6.65 5.38 -26.97
CA ILE A 71 7.47 6.60 -26.77
C ILE A 71 7.06 7.67 -27.79
N GLN A 72 6.76 7.29 -29.03
CA GLN A 72 6.27 8.23 -30.06
C GLN A 72 4.89 8.80 -29.67
N VAL A 73 3.97 7.99 -29.15
CA VAL A 73 2.68 8.46 -28.61
C VAL A 73 2.89 9.50 -27.52
N MET A 74 3.82 9.23 -26.59
CA MET A 74 4.13 10.16 -25.50
C MET A 74 4.68 11.50 -26.03
N LYS A 75 5.51 11.49 -27.06
CA LYS A 75 6.00 12.71 -27.72
C LYS A 75 4.87 13.52 -28.35
N GLU A 76 3.92 12.85 -28.99
CA GLU A 76 2.75 13.49 -29.61
C GLU A 76 1.79 14.09 -28.56
N LEU A 77 1.64 13.45 -27.40
CA LEU A 77 0.88 14.00 -26.28
C LEU A 77 1.51 15.29 -25.73
N ASN A 78 2.81 15.44 -25.88
CA ASN A 78 3.59 16.63 -25.51
C ASN A 78 3.23 17.18 -24.12
N PRO A 79 3.44 16.41 -23.04
CA PRO A 79 3.11 16.85 -21.70
C PRO A 79 4.10 17.88 -21.15
N ASP A 80 3.60 18.82 -20.35
CA ASP A 80 4.46 19.70 -19.54
C ASP A 80 5.03 18.94 -18.33
N VAL A 81 4.23 18.01 -17.79
CA VAL A 81 4.57 17.18 -16.64
C VAL A 81 3.93 15.79 -16.80
N ILE A 82 4.62 14.76 -16.33
CA ILE A 82 4.06 13.42 -16.17
C ILE A 82 3.90 13.16 -14.68
N VAL A 83 2.68 12.84 -14.25
CA VAL A 83 2.38 12.47 -12.87
C VAL A 83 2.30 10.95 -12.78
N VAL A 84 3.09 10.36 -11.90
CA VAL A 84 3.19 8.91 -11.72
C VAL A 84 2.73 8.53 -10.31
N VAL A 85 1.76 7.63 -10.22
CA VAL A 85 1.24 7.13 -8.95
C VAL A 85 1.01 5.62 -9.04
N ALA A 86 1.86 4.82 -8.44
CA ALA A 86 1.74 3.36 -8.43
C ALA A 86 1.47 2.77 -9.81
N PHE A 87 2.30 3.11 -10.79
CA PHE A 87 2.08 2.71 -12.19
C PHE A 87 2.41 1.24 -12.44
N GLY A 88 3.52 0.75 -11.88
CA GLY A 88 3.91 -0.66 -11.96
C GLY A 88 4.75 -1.06 -13.17
N GLN A 89 5.34 -0.10 -13.90
CA GLN A 89 6.38 -0.34 -14.90
C GLN A 89 7.55 0.61 -14.68
N ILE A 90 8.74 0.18 -15.07
CA ILE A 90 9.92 1.04 -15.09
C ILE A 90 9.79 2.02 -16.25
N ILE A 91 9.91 3.31 -15.95
CA ILE A 91 9.83 4.39 -16.94
C ILE A 91 11.22 4.60 -17.55
N PRO A 92 11.36 4.52 -18.89
CA PRO A 92 12.65 4.69 -19.53
C PRO A 92 13.10 6.15 -19.53
N LYS A 93 14.41 6.37 -19.70
CA LYS A 93 15.04 7.69 -19.71
C LYS A 93 14.39 8.66 -20.70
N GLU A 94 14.02 8.17 -21.87
CA GLU A 94 13.38 8.95 -22.91
C GLU A 94 12.06 9.57 -22.45
N ILE A 95 11.32 8.88 -21.59
CA ILE A 95 10.07 9.41 -21.01
C ILE A 95 10.37 10.24 -19.76
N LEU A 96 11.31 9.82 -18.90
CA LEU A 96 11.68 10.55 -17.69
C LEU A 96 12.10 12.00 -17.97
N HIS A 97 12.87 12.21 -19.05
CA HIS A 97 13.43 13.52 -19.41
C HIS A 97 12.63 14.27 -20.48
N MET A 98 11.50 13.70 -20.92
CA MET A 98 10.69 14.29 -22.00
C MET A 98 9.97 15.57 -21.59
N PRO A 99 9.24 15.63 -20.45
CA PRO A 99 8.47 16.80 -20.11
C PRO A 99 9.35 17.90 -19.47
N LYS A 100 8.95 19.14 -19.67
CA LYS A 100 9.62 20.31 -19.10
C LYS A 100 9.83 20.22 -17.60
N TYR A 101 8.80 19.76 -16.88
CA TYR A 101 8.84 19.63 -15.42
C TYR A 101 9.20 18.23 -14.92
N GLY A 102 9.51 17.30 -15.83
CA GLY A 102 9.89 15.94 -15.54
C GLY A 102 8.72 15.02 -15.16
N CYS A 103 9.07 13.88 -14.62
CA CYS A 103 8.14 12.92 -14.07
C CYS A 103 8.05 13.11 -12.56
N ILE A 104 6.86 13.37 -12.06
CA ILE A 104 6.59 13.65 -10.64
C ILE A 104 5.85 12.46 -10.04
N ASN A 105 6.41 11.88 -8.99
CA ASN A 105 5.85 10.71 -8.31
C ASN A 105 5.20 11.10 -6.98
N VAL A 106 4.06 10.48 -6.70
CA VAL A 106 3.41 10.52 -5.39
C VAL A 106 3.78 9.24 -4.66
N HIS A 107 4.76 9.33 -3.76
CA HIS A 107 5.28 8.17 -3.01
C HIS A 107 4.71 8.13 -1.60
N ALA A 108 4.15 7.00 -1.21
CA ALA A 108 3.43 6.82 0.05
C ALA A 108 4.37 6.56 1.25
N SER A 109 5.40 7.36 1.39
CA SER A 109 6.27 7.39 2.57
C SER A 109 6.91 8.77 2.76
N LEU A 110 7.52 8.97 3.92
CA LEU A 110 8.40 10.10 4.19
C LEU A 110 9.81 9.73 3.71
N LEU A 111 10.11 9.94 2.42
CA LEU A 111 11.43 9.66 1.85
C LEU A 111 12.54 10.41 2.62
N PRO A 112 13.72 9.80 2.81
CA PRO A 112 14.24 8.57 2.17
C PRO A 112 13.77 7.25 2.81
N ALA A 113 12.90 7.28 3.83
CA ALA A 113 12.37 6.09 4.43
C ALA A 113 11.45 5.33 3.45
N TYR A 114 11.51 4.00 3.50
CA TYR A 114 10.63 3.11 2.75
C TYR A 114 10.62 3.35 1.23
N ARG A 115 11.79 3.52 0.63
CA ARG A 115 11.92 3.34 -0.81
C ARG A 115 11.45 1.95 -1.17
N GLY A 116 10.66 1.79 -2.24
CA GLY A 116 10.22 0.49 -2.71
C GLY A 116 8.72 0.32 -2.86
N ALA A 117 8.27 -0.94 -2.96
CA ALA A 117 6.95 -1.28 -3.48
C ALA A 117 5.81 -1.19 -2.45
N ALA A 118 6.08 -1.34 -1.15
CA ALA A 118 5.06 -1.50 -0.13
C ALA A 118 5.26 -0.61 1.12
N PRO A 119 5.55 0.69 0.97
CA PRO A 119 5.87 1.57 2.09
C PRO A 119 4.75 1.65 3.14
N ILE A 120 3.49 1.57 2.73
CA ILE A 120 2.32 1.69 3.60
C ILE A 120 2.27 0.54 4.62
N GLN A 121 2.37 -0.71 4.12
CA GLN A 121 2.33 -1.90 4.96
C GLN A 121 3.51 -1.95 5.92
N TRP A 122 4.71 -1.65 5.43
CA TRP A 122 5.92 -1.70 6.25
C TRP A 122 5.93 -0.67 7.38
N ALA A 123 5.38 0.53 7.17
CA ALA A 123 5.24 1.52 8.24
C ALA A 123 4.36 0.99 9.40
N VAL A 124 3.26 0.30 9.10
CA VAL A 124 2.40 -0.32 10.12
C VAL A 124 3.09 -1.52 10.77
N ILE A 125 3.69 -2.41 9.98
CA ILE A 125 4.39 -3.62 10.47
C ILE A 125 5.54 -3.24 11.42
N ASN A 126 6.27 -2.18 11.11
CA ASN A 126 7.37 -1.71 11.95
C ASN A 126 6.90 -0.91 13.17
N GLY A 127 5.61 -0.58 13.25
CA GLY A 127 5.03 0.14 14.39
C GLY A 127 5.44 1.61 14.44
N ASP A 128 5.61 2.22 13.29
CA ASP A 128 5.93 3.64 13.19
C ASP A 128 4.80 4.49 13.78
N LYS A 129 5.15 5.61 14.37
CA LYS A 129 4.19 6.57 14.94
C LYS A 129 3.59 7.48 13.87
N GLU A 130 4.28 7.64 12.77
CA GLU A 130 3.88 8.48 11.64
C GLU A 130 4.36 7.88 10.33
N SER A 131 3.64 8.18 9.27
CA SER A 131 4.02 7.98 7.88
C SER A 131 3.74 9.27 7.12
N GLY A 132 3.60 9.21 5.83
CA GLY A 132 3.26 10.37 5.03
C GLY A 132 3.38 10.11 3.55
N VAL A 133 3.35 11.21 2.80
CA VAL A 133 3.54 11.18 1.36
C VAL A 133 4.63 12.17 0.99
N THR A 134 5.48 11.77 0.06
CA THR A 134 6.49 12.65 -0.55
C THR A 134 6.20 12.81 -2.04
N ILE A 135 6.14 14.05 -2.49
CA ILE A 135 6.15 14.37 -3.91
C ILE A 135 7.62 14.51 -4.32
N MET A 136 8.05 13.70 -5.28
CA MET A 136 9.43 13.73 -5.77
C MET A 136 9.51 13.79 -7.28
N ARG A 137 10.57 14.36 -7.81
CA ARG A 137 10.93 14.26 -9.23
C ARG A 137 11.70 12.95 -9.42
N MET A 138 11.18 12.08 -10.30
CA MET A 138 11.79 10.79 -10.58
C MET A 138 13.14 10.94 -11.27
N ASP A 139 14.04 10.06 -10.91
CA ASP A 139 15.31 9.80 -11.60
C ASP A 139 15.35 8.36 -12.12
N GLU A 140 16.52 7.89 -12.51
CA GLU A 140 16.71 6.53 -13.03
C GLU A 140 16.74 5.45 -11.93
N GLY A 141 16.85 5.86 -10.66
CA GLY A 141 16.82 4.95 -9.51
C GLY A 141 15.40 4.64 -9.05
N VAL A 142 15.30 3.76 -8.07
CA VAL A 142 14.01 3.41 -7.45
C VAL A 142 13.79 4.32 -6.24
N ASP A 143 12.86 5.26 -6.38
CA ASP A 143 12.47 6.21 -5.34
C ASP A 143 13.63 7.04 -4.76
N THR A 144 14.62 7.34 -5.59
CA THR A 144 15.86 8.06 -5.21
C THR A 144 15.89 9.53 -5.65
N GLY A 145 14.90 9.96 -6.41
CA GLY A 145 14.84 11.31 -6.96
C GLY A 145 14.66 12.42 -5.93
N ASP A 146 14.85 13.66 -6.37
CA ASP A 146 14.76 14.84 -5.51
C ASP A 146 13.37 15.02 -4.93
N MET A 147 13.29 15.26 -3.64
CA MET A 147 12.03 15.54 -2.93
C MET A 147 11.63 17.00 -3.16
N ILE A 148 10.34 17.25 -3.36
CA ILE A 148 9.79 18.59 -3.63
C ILE A 148 8.92 19.04 -2.46
N ASN A 149 8.02 18.16 -2.01
CA ASN A 149 7.08 18.47 -0.94
C ASN A 149 6.72 17.22 -0.18
N LYS A 150 6.31 17.34 1.07
CA LYS A 150 5.88 16.20 1.88
C LYS A 150 4.79 16.57 2.86
N VAL A 151 3.97 15.60 3.22
CA VAL A 151 2.97 15.71 4.29
C VAL A 151 3.14 14.56 5.27
N ILE A 152 3.16 14.89 6.55
CA ILE A 152 3.23 13.93 7.66
C ILE A 152 1.82 13.51 8.04
N VAL A 153 1.60 12.21 8.21
CA VAL A 153 0.33 11.62 8.63
C VAL A 153 0.58 10.73 9.85
N PRO A 154 0.15 11.15 11.05
CA PRO A 154 0.27 10.32 12.24
C PRO A 154 -0.53 9.02 12.10
N LEU A 155 0.02 7.90 12.55
CA LEU A 155 -0.69 6.63 12.61
C LEU A 155 -1.61 6.60 13.84
N ASN A 156 -2.82 6.08 13.64
CA ASN A 156 -3.73 5.79 14.75
C ASN A 156 -3.27 4.52 15.48
N GLU A 157 -3.67 4.37 16.74
CA GLU A 157 -3.29 3.21 17.56
C GLU A 157 -3.66 1.87 16.92
N LYS A 158 -4.80 1.81 16.25
CA LYS A 158 -5.31 0.63 15.53
C LYS A 158 -5.22 0.76 14.01
N GLU A 159 -4.28 1.58 13.52
CA GLU A 159 -4.06 1.78 12.09
C GLU A 159 -3.79 0.44 11.39
N THR A 160 -4.47 0.19 10.28
CA THR A 160 -4.21 -0.97 9.42
C THR A 160 -3.54 -0.53 8.12
N GLY A 161 -2.97 -1.48 7.38
CA GLY A 161 -2.48 -1.19 6.03
C GLY A 161 -3.56 -0.57 5.15
N GLY A 162 -4.80 -1.06 5.25
CA GLY A 162 -5.94 -0.53 4.50
C GLY A 162 -6.35 0.88 4.91
N SER A 163 -6.49 1.16 6.20
CA SER A 163 -6.87 2.51 6.66
C SER A 163 -5.79 3.54 6.36
N LEU A 164 -4.52 3.19 6.52
CA LEU A 164 -3.41 4.07 6.16
C LEU A 164 -3.35 4.32 4.65
N PHE A 165 -3.60 3.29 3.84
CA PHE A 165 -3.71 3.41 2.39
C PHE A 165 -4.72 4.49 1.97
N ASP A 166 -5.93 4.47 2.54
CA ASP A 166 -6.97 5.44 2.22
C ASP A 166 -6.55 6.86 2.60
N ARG A 167 -6.00 7.03 3.79
CA ARG A 167 -5.54 8.33 4.30
C ARG A 167 -4.38 8.90 3.49
N LEU A 168 -3.41 8.07 3.12
CA LEU A 168 -2.26 8.51 2.31
C LEU A 168 -2.65 8.78 0.86
N SER A 169 -3.60 8.03 0.29
CA SER A 169 -4.15 8.30 -1.04
C SER A 169 -4.80 9.68 -1.10
N GLU A 170 -5.61 10.03 -0.11
CA GLU A 170 -6.25 11.35 -0.02
C GLU A 170 -5.23 12.47 0.20
N SER A 171 -4.32 12.29 1.17
CA SER A 171 -3.29 13.29 1.49
C SER A 171 -2.34 13.53 0.31
N GLY A 172 -1.95 12.45 -0.38
CA GLY A 172 -1.07 12.53 -1.55
C GLY A 172 -1.70 13.24 -2.73
N ALA A 173 -2.99 13.01 -2.98
CA ALA A 173 -3.73 13.69 -4.03
C ALA A 173 -3.79 15.21 -3.80
N LYS A 174 -4.10 15.63 -2.59
CA LYS A 174 -4.10 17.05 -2.19
C LYS A 174 -2.72 17.67 -2.32
N LEU A 175 -1.70 16.99 -1.76
CA LEU A 175 -0.33 17.48 -1.78
C LEU A 175 0.20 17.67 -3.21
N LEU A 176 -0.14 16.75 -4.12
CA LEU A 176 0.27 16.88 -5.52
C LEU A 176 -0.33 18.13 -6.17
N VAL A 177 -1.62 18.34 -6.02
CA VAL A 177 -2.31 19.52 -6.58
C VAL A 177 -1.74 20.82 -6.03
N GLU A 178 -1.35 20.86 -4.76
CA GLU A 178 -0.66 22.01 -4.14
C GLU A 178 0.77 22.18 -4.67
N THR A 179 1.44 21.11 -5.07
CA THR A 179 2.85 21.12 -5.49
C THR A 179 3.01 21.52 -6.97
N LEU A 180 2.08 21.16 -7.84
CA LEU A 180 2.22 21.43 -9.27
C LEU A 180 2.35 22.91 -9.62
N PRO A 181 1.59 23.86 -9.02
CA PRO A 181 1.82 25.30 -9.25
C PRO A 181 3.22 25.77 -8.88
N MET A 182 3.85 25.16 -7.87
CA MET A 182 5.22 25.50 -7.47
C MET A 182 6.26 25.14 -8.55
N LEU A 183 5.99 24.11 -9.35
CA LEU A 183 6.82 23.78 -10.51
C LEU A 183 6.64 24.81 -11.62
N GLU A 184 5.40 25.24 -11.83
CA GLU A 184 5.03 26.16 -12.90
C GLU A 184 5.55 27.58 -12.69
N ASP A 185 5.49 28.09 -11.45
CA ASP A 185 5.96 29.42 -11.06
C ASP A 185 7.46 29.47 -10.67
N GLY A 186 8.11 28.29 -10.60
CA GLY A 186 9.53 28.17 -10.27
C GLY A 186 9.84 28.27 -8.76
N SER A 187 8.85 28.27 -7.89
CA SER A 187 9.04 28.31 -6.42
C SER A 187 9.37 26.93 -5.81
N ALA A 188 9.26 25.85 -6.59
CA ALA A 188 9.58 24.51 -6.11
C ALA A 188 11.07 24.40 -5.70
N VAL A 189 11.29 23.90 -4.48
CA VAL A 189 12.62 23.60 -3.97
C VAL A 189 12.87 22.10 -4.07
N PHE A 190 13.96 21.72 -4.71
CA PHE A 190 14.34 20.32 -4.89
C PHE A 190 15.37 19.93 -3.83
N GLU A 191 14.99 19.07 -2.92
CA GLU A 191 15.86 18.52 -1.87
C GLU A 191 16.41 17.16 -2.30
N LYS A 192 17.73 17.08 -2.49
CA LYS A 192 18.38 15.83 -2.84
C LYS A 192 18.26 14.82 -1.69
N GLN A 193 17.84 13.60 -2.01
CA GLN A 193 17.85 12.53 -1.02
C GLN A 193 19.28 12.11 -0.66
N PRO A 194 19.54 11.66 0.60
CA PRO A 194 20.78 10.98 0.93
C PRO A 194 20.95 9.69 0.12
N GLU A 195 22.19 9.26 -0.09
CA GLU A 195 22.47 8.04 -0.83
C GLU A 195 21.82 6.82 -0.17
N GLU A 196 21.98 6.72 1.17
CA GLU A 196 21.39 5.64 1.96
C GLU A 196 19.97 5.99 2.42
N SER A 197 19.09 5.00 2.39
CA SER A 197 17.77 5.09 3.02
C SER A 197 17.89 4.98 4.54
N THR A 198 16.97 5.63 5.26
CA THR A 198 16.87 5.50 6.72
C THR A 198 16.22 4.19 7.18
N THR A 199 15.62 3.43 6.25
CA THR A 199 15.01 2.14 6.49
C THR A 199 15.47 1.11 5.47
N PRO A 200 15.28 -0.19 5.72
CA PRO A 200 15.38 -1.20 4.67
C PRO A 200 14.43 -0.90 3.51
N TYR A 201 14.73 -1.45 2.34
CA TYR A 201 13.85 -1.38 1.17
C TYR A 201 12.49 -1.99 1.48
N ALA A 202 11.42 -1.26 1.18
CA ALA A 202 10.03 -1.69 1.40
C ALA A 202 9.63 -2.72 0.32
N ALA A 203 10.06 -3.96 0.52
CA ALA A 203 9.83 -5.04 -0.41
C ALA A 203 8.33 -5.30 -0.63
N MET A 204 8.00 -5.81 -1.82
CA MET A 204 6.63 -6.19 -2.17
C MET A 204 6.07 -7.21 -1.19
N ILE A 205 4.84 -6.97 -0.73
CA ILE A 205 4.13 -7.91 0.15
C ILE A 205 3.71 -9.15 -0.63
N SER A 206 3.93 -10.31 -0.04
CA SER A 206 3.50 -11.60 -0.58
C SER A 206 2.52 -12.30 0.34
N LYS A 207 1.73 -13.22 -0.20
CA LYS A 207 0.77 -14.02 0.61
C LYS A 207 1.48 -14.83 1.71
N LYS A 208 2.68 -15.33 1.43
CA LYS A 208 3.47 -16.11 2.40
C LYS A 208 3.83 -15.31 3.65
N MET A 209 4.01 -13.99 3.53
CA MET A 209 4.31 -13.13 4.67
C MET A 209 3.16 -13.07 5.69
N GLY A 210 1.94 -13.46 5.29
CA GLY A 210 0.78 -13.52 6.19
C GLY A 210 0.80 -14.71 7.14
N GLU A 211 1.61 -15.71 6.92
CA GLU A 211 1.74 -16.85 7.83
C GLU A 211 2.42 -16.44 9.13
N LEU A 212 1.70 -16.58 10.25
CA LEU A 212 2.19 -16.15 11.54
C LEU A 212 3.27 -17.11 12.07
N ASP A 213 4.43 -16.55 12.39
CA ASP A 213 5.49 -17.23 13.12
C ASP A 213 5.30 -16.96 14.62
N TRP A 214 4.71 -17.91 15.32
CA TRP A 214 4.41 -17.79 16.75
C TRP A 214 5.64 -17.61 17.64
N ALA A 215 6.85 -17.89 17.14
CA ALA A 215 8.09 -17.63 17.88
C ALA A 215 8.42 -16.13 18.02
N LYS A 216 7.77 -15.27 17.25
CA LYS A 216 7.87 -13.82 17.36
C LYS A 216 7.09 -13.31 18.58
N SER A 217 7.34 -12.05 18.95
CA SER A 217 6.59 -11.41 20.04
C SER A 217 5.13 -11.13 19.66
N ALA A 218 4.26 -11.07 20.66
CA ALA A 218 2.85 -10.69 20.46
C ALA A 218 2.72 -9.32 19.78
N THR A 219 3.61 -8.37 20.12
CA THR A 219 3.65 -7.04 19.52
C THR A 219 4.00 -7.10 18.02
N GLU A 220 5.01 -7.88 17.64
CA GLU A 220 5.36 -8.06 16.21
C GLU A 220 4.23 -8.71 15.43
N LEU A 221 3.57 -9.71 16.00
CA LEU A 221 2.45 -10.41 15.36
C LEU A 221 1.21 -9.50 15.24
N GLU A 222 0.89 -8.72 16.26
CA GLU A 222 -0.21 -7.75 16.22
C GLU A 222 -0.01 -6.70 15.14
N ARG A 223 1.21 -6.15 15.02
CA ARG A 223 1.58 -5.20 13.95
C ARG A 223 1.50 -5.83 12.56
N LEU A 224 1.97 -7.06 12.42
CA LEU A 224 1.87 -7.80 11.15
C LEU A 224 0.41 -8.01 10.74
N ILE A 225 -0.44 -8.40 11.68
CA ILE A 225 -1.89 -8.57 11.44
C ILE A 225 -2.49 -7.26 10.94
N ARG A 226 -2.21 -6.13 11.57
CA ARG A 226 -2.70 -4.82 11.13
C ARG A 226 -2.12 -4.39 9.79
N GLY A 227 -0.82 -4.53 9.60
CA GLY A 227 -0.13 -4.13 8.38
C GLY A 227 -0.59 -4.87 7.13
N LEU A 228 -0.96 -6.14 7.29
CA LEU A 228 -1.44 -6.99 6.20
C LEU A 228 -2.98 -7.01 6.05
N ASN A 229 -3.71 -6.26 6.84
CA ASN A 229 -5.16 -6.12 6.76
C ASN A 229 -5.50 -4.96 5.80
N PRO A 230 -6.30 -5.13 4.72
CA PRO A 230 -7.09 -6.32 4.37
C PRO A 230 -6.38 -7.36 3.48
N TRP A 231 -5.22 -7.05 2.94
CA TRP A 231 -4.52 -7.94 2.02
C TRP A 231 -3.01 -7.99 2.34
N PRO A 232 -2.41 -9.18 2.28
CA PRO A 232 -2.98 -10.51 2.00
C PRO A 232 -3.74 -11.13 3.16
N SER A 233 -3.81 -10.48 4.30
CA SER A 233 -4.27 -10.94 5.62
C SER A 233 -3.27 -11.89 6.31
N ALA A 234 -3.21 -11.79 7.63
CA ALA A 234 -2.43 -12.72 8.44
C ALA A 234 -3.22 -14.00 8.70
N PHE A 235 -2.53 -15.13 8.79
CA PHE A 235 -3.16 -16.42 9.02
C PHE A 235 -2.27 -17.39 9.78
N SER A 236 -2.90 -18.37 10.37
CA SER A 236 -2.29 -19.57 10.93
C SER A 236 -3.12 -20.79 10.55
N HIS A 237 -2.91 -21.91 11.20
CA HIS A 237 -3.65 -23.15 10.94
C HIS A 237 -4.28 -23.67 12.24
N LEU A 238 -5.51 -24.13 12.16
CA LEU A 238 -6.25 -24.76 13.24
C LEU A 238 -6.89 -26.05 12.72
N ASN A 239 -6.50 -27.19 13.31
CA ASN A 239 -6.99 -28.50 12.90
C ASN A 239 -6.90 -28.75 11.35
N GLY A 240 -5.77 -28.37 10.76
CA GLY A 240 -5.49 -28.53 9.32
C GLY A 240 -6.21 -27.55 8.39
N LYS A 241 -6.96 -26.59 8.94
CA LYS A 241 -7.64 -25.54 8.19
C LYS A 241 -6.97 -24.19 8.36
N THR A 242 -7.01 -23.35 7.34
CA THR A 242 -6.51 -21.98 7.41
C THR A 242 -7.41 -21.14 8.33
N LEU A 243 -6.79 -20.51 9.32
CA LEU A 243 -7.42 -19.57 10.23
C LEU A 243 -6.85 -18.17 9.97
N LYS A 244 -7.62 -17.30 9.33
CA LYS A 244 -7.25 -15.89 9.19
C LYS A 244 -7.49 -15.16 10.49
N ILE A 245 -6.54 -14.29 10.85
CA ILE A 245 -6.65 -13.43 12.02
C ILE A 245 -6.71 -11.99 11.54
N TRP A 246 -7.82 -11.31 11.84
CA TRP A 246 -8.11 -9.98 11.37
C TRP A 246 -7.79 -8.90 12.38
N GLU A 247 -8.04 -9.19 13.65
CA GLU A 247 -7.77 -8.29 14.77
C GLU A 247 -7.27 -9.10 15.96
N ALA A 248 -6.30 -8.56 16.67
CA ALA A 248 -5.74 -9.14 17.86
C ALA A 248 -5.28 -8.05 18.84
N SER A 249 -5.12 -8.42 20.09
CA SER A 249 -4.62 -7.56 21.14
C SER A 249 -3.42 -8.22 21.83
N VAL A 250 -2.49 -7.40 22.31
CA VAL A 250 -1.32 -7.86 23.04
C VAL A 250 -1.64 -7.86 24.53
N GLU A 251 -1.34 -8.97 25.19
CA GLU A 251 -1.42 -9.10 26.65
C GLU A 251 -0.05 -9.52 27.21
N GLU A 252 0.24 -9.13 28.46
CA GLU A 252 1.44 -9.57 29.15
C GLU A 252 1.33 -11.04 29.56
N GLU A 253 2.48 -11.70 29.73
CA GLU A 253 2.50 -13.08 30.18
C GLU A 253 1.95 -13.22 31.61
N ASN A 254 1.05 -14.17 31.75
CA ASN A 254 0.43 -14.55 33.02
C ASN A 254 0.70 -16.03 33.32
N GLY A 255 1.57 -16.32 34.28
CA GLY A 255 1.84 -17.69 34.72
C GLY A 255 2.98 -18.38 34.00
N GLU A 256 2.90 -19.70 33.88
CA GLU A 256 3.95 -20.50 33.24
C GLU A 256 3.92 -20.37 31.73
N LYS A 257 5.06 -19.98 31.14
CA LYS A 257 5.21 -19.86 29.71
C LYS A 257 5.12 -21.21 29.02
N LYS A 258 4.24 -21.31 28.03
CA LYS A 258 4.09 -22.49 27.17
C LYS A 258 4.88 -22.32 25.85
N ALA A 259 4.95 -23.36 25.07
CA ALA A 259 5.57 -23.28 23.76
C ALA A 259 4.80 -22.30 22.86
N PRO A 260 5.52 -21.51 22.02
CA PRO A 260 4.86 -20.61 21.06
C PRO A 260 3.86 -21.35 20.16
N GLY A 261 2.69 -20.76 19.94
CA GLY A 261 1.59 -21.35 19.19
C GLY A 261 0.57 -22.13 20.04
N THR A 262 0.89 -22.39 21.31
CA THR A 262 -0.04 -23.11 22.21
C THR A 262 -1.26 -22.27 22.56
N VAL A 263 -2.44 -22.85 22.43
CA VAL A 263 -3.71 -22.25 22.88
C VAL A 263 -3.75 -22.28 24.40
N LEU A 264 -3.71 -21.12 25.03
CA LEU A 264 -3.74 -20.95 26.48
C LEU A 264 -5.16 -20.91 27.04
N GLN A 265 -6.09 -20.34 26.27
CA GLN A 265 -7.49 -20.18 26.63
C GLN A 265 -8.34 -20.11 25.36
N ALA A 266 -9.46 -20.79 25.36
CA ALA A 266 -10.41 -20.78 24.25
C ALA A 266 -11.84 -20.94 24.79
N ASP A 267 -12.37 -19.89 25.42
CA ASP A 267 -13.69 -19.89 26.07
C ASP A 267 -14.39 -18.52 25.95
N ALA A 268 -15.46 -18.33 26.70
CA ALA A 268 -16.19 -17.06 26.75
C ALA A 268 -15.36 -15.86 27.24
N LYS A 269 -14.23 -16.11 27.92
CA LYS A 269 -13.33 -15.06 28.43
C LYS A 269 -12.26 -14.65 27.42
N GLY A 270 -12.07 -15.42 26.35
CA GLY A 270 -11.17 -15.07 25.27
C GLY A 270 -10.54 -16.24 24.54
N PHE A 271 -9.84 -15.91 23.47
CA PHE A 271 -9.02 -16.82 22.69
C PHE A 271 -7.57 -16.33 22.75
N ARG A 272 -6.75 -16.96 23.54
CA ARG A 272 -5.37 -16.56 23.84
C ARG A 272 -4.37 -17.60 23.39
N ILE A 273 -3.31 -17.13 22.76
CA ILE A 273 -2.25 -17.98 22.20
C ILE A 273 -0.91 -17.49 22.72
N GLN A 274 -0.07 -18.44 23.17
CA GLN A 274 1.29 -18.16 23.57
C GLN A 274 2.13 -17.74 22.38
N THR A 275 2.90 -16.67 22.53
CA THR A 275 3.88 -16.23 21.53
C THR A 275 5.31 -16.37 22.08
N GLY A 276 6.30 -16.04 21.27
CA GLY A 276 7.69 -16.02 21.73
C GLY A 276 7.93 -15.05 22.90
N GLU A 277 7.16 -13.97 22.96
CA GLU A 277 7.14 -12.99 24.05
C GLU A 277 5.76 -12.36 24.15
N GLY A 278 5.12 -12.49 25.30
CA GLY A 278 3.75 -12.05 25.54
C GLY A 278 2.70 -13.02 25.00
N ILE A 279 1.46 -12.61 25.10
CA ILE A 279 0.26 -13.37 24.70
C ILE A 279 -0.47 -12.60 23.61
N LEU A 280 -0.86 -13.30 22.55
CA LEU A 280 -1.74 -12.75 21.53
C LEU A 280 -3.18 -13.20 21.83
N LYS A 281 -4.05 -12.23 22.12
CA LYS A 281 -5.48 -12.43 22.22
C LYS A 281 -6.10 -12.19 20.85
N ILE A 282 -6.80 -13.19 20.32
CA ILE A 282 -7.50 -13.11 19.04
C ILE A 282 -8.85 -12.44 19.27
N ASP A 283 -9.10 -11.34 18.58
CA ASP A 283 -10.35 -10.59 18.70
C ASP A 283 -11.31 -10.88 17.53
N THR A 284 -10.81 -10.88 16.29
CA THR A 284 -11.60 -11.16 15.08
C THR A 284 -10.86 -12.15 14.18
N LEU A 285 -11.56 -13.15 13.73
CA LEU A 285 -10.99 -14.26 12.96
C LEU A 285 -11.92 -14.76 11.84
N GLN A 286 -11.37 -15.63 10.98
CA GLN A 286 -12.13 -16.30 9.95
C GLN A 286 -11.53 -17.68 9.67
N LEU A 287 -12.22 -18.74 10.07
CA LEU A 287 -11.85 -20.10 9.69
C LEU A 287 -12.23 -20.37 8.23
N GLU A 288 -11.40 -21.15 7.56
CA GLU A 288 -11.63 -21.61 6.18
C GLU A 288 -13.05 -22.15 6.00
N GLY A 289 -13.75 -21.65 4.99
CA GLY A 289 -15.14 -22.00 4.69
C GLY A 289 -16.20 -21.33 5.57
N LYS A 290 -15.80 -20.45 6.51
CA LYS A 290 -16.71 -19.70 7.38
C LYS A 290 -16.64 -18.20 7.13
N LYS A 291 -17.57 -17.44 7.72
CA LYS A 291 -17.56 -15.97 7.69
C LYS A 291 -16.58 -15.42 8.72
N ARG A 292 -16.10 -14.22 8.47
CA ARG A 292 -15.39 -13.40 9.46
C ARG A 292 -16.30 -13.10 10.64
N MET A 293 -15.81 -13.28 11.86
CA MET A 293 -16.57 -13.07 13.10
C MET A 293 -15.66 -12.76 14.29
N ASP A 294 -16.22 -12.24 15.37
CA ASP A 294 -15.48 -12.10 16.63
C ASP A 294 -15.16 -13.48 17.24
N ALA A 295 -14.10 -13.53 18.04
CA ALA A 295 -13.60 -14.79 18.62
C ALA A 295 -14.63 -15.44 19.55
N GLN A 296 -15.43 -14.66 20.28
CA GLN A 296 -16.45 -15.21 21.18
C GLN A 296 -17.58 -15.90 20.39
N ALA A 297 -18.04 -15.26 19.29
CA ALA A 297 -19.03 -15.88 18.41
C ALA A 297 -18.50 -17.18 17.79
N PHE A 298 -17.24 -17.20 17.40
CA PHE A 298 -16.59 -18.40 16.88
C PHE A 298 -16.55 -19.53 17.91
N LEU A 299 -16.14 -19.24 19.13
CA LEU A 299 -15.99 -20.24 20.21
C LEU A 299 -17.33 -20.79 20.72
N ARG A 300 -18.44 -20.09 20.51
CA ARG A 300 -19.79 -20.67 20.80
C ARG A 300 -20.16 -21.80 19.87
N GLY A 301 -19.64 -21.80 18.64
CA GLY A 301 -19.97 -22.80 17.61
C GLY A 301 -18.82 -23.71 17.19
N TYR A 302 -17.63 -23.52 17.75
CA TYR A 302 -16.44 -24.29 17.40
C TYR A 302 -15.58 -24.53 18.64
N THR A 303 -15.38 -25.79 18.97
CA THR A 303 -14.53 -26.17 20.12
C THR A 303 -13.06 -26.11 19.73
N VAL A 304 -12.28 -25.37 20.50
CA VAL A 304 -10.82 -25.34 20.40
C VAL A 304 -10.28 -25.88 21.72
N GLU A 305 -9.43 -26.90 21.66
CA GLU A 305 -8.82 -27.49 22.84
C GLU A 305 -7.63 -26.65 23.31
N GLU A 306 -7.58 -26.36 24.61
CA GLU A 306 -6.41 -25.73 25.23
C GLU A 306 -5.21 -26.69 25.17
N GLY A 307 -4.01 -26.14 24.97
CA GLY A 307 -2.79 -26.93 24.83
C GLY A 307 -2.49 -27.43 23.43
N THR A 308 -3.39 -27.17 22.47
CA THR A 308 -3.13 -27.51 21.05
C THR A 308 -2.31 -26.44 20.37
#